data_b3bee6c46e7a932a9dc51283deb00b00
#
_entry.id   b3bee6c46e7a932a9dc51283deb00b00
#
_cell.length_a   1.000
_cell.length_b   1.000
_cell.length_c   1.000
_cell.angle_alpha   90.00
_cell.angle_beta   90.00
_cell.angle_gamma   90.00
#
_symmetry.space_group_name_H-M   'P 1'
#
loop_
_entity.id
_entity.type
_entity.pdbx_description
1 polymer ?
#
loop_
_entity_poly.entity_id
_entity_poly.type
_entity_poly.pdbx_seq_one_letter_code
_entity_poly.pdbx_strand_id
1 'polypeptide(L)'
;MRFYRSIKSMYNFGVNVFIILFIFSCSEKSKNNKEDFEILEGLRNQSLELSGKELSEMYCGACHLNPPPSLLDKNTWKTSVLPDMRRRMGLITEDDFGVAFGADADAPPGVYATQSYIKQKDWDLIEAYYLDQAPENLPAIPKDPDLDSDNSDLFKISVPENPNKRANLTTLLKWHKKEGLLYLGDRANRLFRFSGSDLKVLDSIKISSPPSDIRFRMGGGFDLLTMGVMDPSNYSLGKYSIFEAFSQEAFVVKKDSLTRPVHFAFADLNQDNEEDVILSNFGHHVGNFSWLENSPTGFQANLINNRPGARKSIVSDINNDGLSDLIVLMTQAKEGVYAYINQDNGKFKEENWLSFHPVFGSSDFDFVDVDADGYRDIVLVNGDNADLSPILKPYHGLRIFLNDGDYSFKESYFYPIHGATALLVEDFDQNGNPDVAVISYFPDTNNQPLQNFLFFRQMDKMTFKTFSFPELGNWSYLTMEKGDINGDGKMDIILGGFDFKTLYAKTPGNWVPFVVLENKIAIE
;
A
#
# COMPACT_ATOMS: atom_id res chain seq x y z
N MET A 1 13.78 -17.65 -73.30
CA MET A 1 12.34 -17.34 -73.47
C MET A 1 11.37 -18.48 -73.13
N ARG A 2 11.81 -19.72 -72.95
CA ARG A 2 10.90 -20.84 -72.55
C ARG A 2 10.70 -21.06 -71.05
N PHE A 3 11.56 -20.53 -70.20
CA PHE A 3 11.47 -20.65 -68.76
C PHE A 3 10.46 -19.70 -68.09
N TYR A 4 10.14 -18.58 -68.76
CA TYR A 4 9.24 -17.55 -68.15
C TYR A 4 7.74 -17.86 -68.35
N ARG A 5 7.38 -18.78 -69.24
CA ARG A 5 5.96 -19.20 -69.44
C ARG A 5 5.50 -20.27 -68.44
N SER A 6 6.41 -21.08 -67.87
CA SER A 6 6.08 -22.13 -66.94
C SER A 6 5.75 -21.59 -65.53
N ILE A 7 6.43 -20.50 -65.12
CA ILE A 7 6.20 -19.90 -63.78
C ILE A 7 4.85 -19.15 -63.75
N LYS A 8 4.42 -18.54 -64.85
CA LYS A 8 3.11 -17.86 -64.88
C LYS A 8 1.93 -18.83 -64.82
N SER A 9 2.06 -20.02 -65.35
CA SER A 9 1.00 -21.05 -65.33
C SER A 9 0.84 -21.67 -63.95
N MET A 10 1.94 -21.86 -63.19
CA MET A 10 1.89 -22.34 -61.80
C MET A 10 1.36 -21.30 -60.82
N TYR A 11 1.67 -20.01 -61.08
CA TYR A 11 1.19 -18.92 -60.22
C TYR A 11 -0.32 -18.71 -60.35
N ASN A 12 -0.87 -18.81 -61.57
CA ASN A 12 -2.31 -18.68 -61.80
C ASN A 12 -3.11 -19.89 -61.25
N PHE A 13 -2.54 -21.08 -61.19
CA PHE A 13 -3.22 -22.25 -60.62
C PHE A 13 -3.21 -22.22 -59.09
N GLY A 14 -2.11 -21.79 -58.46
CA GLY A 14 -1.99 -21.65 -57.02
C GLY A 14 -2.89 -20.55 -56.43
N VAL A 15 -2.98 -19.42 -57.12
CA VAL A 15 -3.80 -18.28 -56.67
C VAL A 15 -5.30 -18.59 -56.78
N ASN A 16 -5.73 -19.29 -57.83
CA ASN A 16 -7.15 -19.66 -57.97
C ASN A 16 -7.58 -20.74 -56.97
N VAL A 17 -6.70 -21.68 -56.62
CA VAL A 17 -7.00 -22.68 -55.55
C VAL A 17 -7.03 -22.04 -54.19
N PHE A 18 -6.15 -21.05 -53.90
CA PHE A 18 -6.17 -20.32 -52.63
C PHE A 18 -7.39 -19.41 -52.51
N ILE A 19 -7.83 -18.75 -53.58
CA ILE A 19 -9.04 -17.92 -53.58
C ILE A 19 -10.31 -18.79 -53.39
N ILE A 20 -10.38 -19.96 -54.03
CA ILE A 20 -11.52 -20.87 -53.87
C ILE A 20 -11.57 -21.46 -52.44
N LEU A 21 -10.42 -21.81 -51.84
CA LEU A 21 -10.36 -22.26 -50.45
C LEU A 21 -10.71 -21.15 -49.46
N PHE A 22 -10.34 -19.87 -49.75
CA PHE A 22 -10.71 -18.73 -48.91
C PHE A 22 -12.21 -18.36 -48.98
N ILE A 23 -12.83 -18.55 -50.15
CA ILE A 23 -14.29 -18.28 -50.33
C ILE A 23 -15.11 -19.36 -49.61
N PHE A 24 -14.69 -20.65 -49.65
CA PHE A 24 -15.36 -21.70 -48.89
C PHE A 24 -15.15 -21.56 -47.37
N SER A 25 -13.97 -21.17 -46.90
CA SER A 25 -13.70 -20.90 -45.48
C SER A 25 -14.49 -19.69 -44.93
N CYS A 26 -14.69 -18.66 -45.75
CA CYS A 26 -15.52 -17.50 -45.33
C CYS A 26 -17.02 -17.81 -45.25
N SER A 27 -17.54 -18.73 -46.11
CA SER A 27 -18.96 -19.06 -46.10
C SER A 27 -19.35 -19.95 -44.88
N GLU A 28 -18.49 -20.88 -44.47
CA GLU A 28 -18.72 -21.67 -43.24
C GLU A 28 -18.51 -20.85 -41.97
N LYS A 29 -17.49 -19.96 -41.92
CA LYS A 29 -17.33 -19.06 -40.77
C LYS A 29 -18.49 -18.08 -40.61
N SER A 30 -19.14 -17.63 -41.69
CA SER A 30 -20.26 -16.69 -41.56
C SER A 30 -21.54 -17.35 -41.06
N LYS A 31 -21.74 -18.66 -41.30
CA LYS A 31 -22.87 -19.38 -40.73
C LYS A 31 -22.65 -19.68 -39.24
N ASN A 32 -21.46 -20.14 -38.84
CA ASN A 32 -21.12 -20.36 -37.44
C ASN A 32 -21.18 -19.08 -36.63
N ASN A 33 -20.67 -17.95 -37.15
CA ASN A 33 -20.74 -16.67 -36.46
C ASN A 33 -22.18 -16.17 -36.21
N LYS A 34 -23.14 -16.54 -37.04
CA LYS A 34 -24.53 -16.15 -36.85
C LYS A 34 -25.21 -17.04 -35.82
N GLU A 35 -24.94 -18.36 -35.87
CA GLU A 35 -25.40 -19.29 -34.81
C GLU A 35 -24.74 -19.01 -33.49
N ASP A 36 -23.43 -18.76 -33.45
CA ASP A 36 -22.70 -18.34 -32.26
C ASP A 36 -23.21 -17.01 -31.68
N PHE A 37 -23.56 -16.05 -32.54
CA PHE A 37 -24.14 -14.79 -32.13
C PHE A 37 -25.57 -14.97 -31.57
N GLU A 38 -26.40 -15.79 -32.22
CA GLU A 38 -27.76 -16.12 -31.73
C GLU A 38 -27.71 -16.91 -30.41
N ILE A 39 -26.72 -17.81 -30.26
CA ILE A 39 -26.48 -18.55 -28.99
C ILE A 39 -26.02 -17.55 -27.90
N LEU A 40 -25.09 -16.66 -28.21
CA LEU A 40 -24.61 -15.63 -27.28
C LEU A 40 -25.73 -14.64 -26.91
N GLU A 41 -26.57 -14.26 -27.85
CA GLU A 41 -27.74 -13.40 -27.59
C GLU A 41 -28.83 -14.15 -26.80
N GLY A 42 -29.01 -15.43 -27.06
CA GLY A 42 -29.86 -16.35 -26.27
C GLY A 42 -29.36 -16.50 -24.83
N LEU A 43 -28.06 -16.73 -24.65
CA LEU A 43 -27.41 -16.80 -23.34
C LEU A 43 -27.45 -15.45 -22.60
N ARG A 44 -27.28 -14.35 -23.31
CA ARG A 44 -27.38 -12.99 -22.76
C ARG A 44 -28.79 -12.64 -22.30
N ASN A 45 -29.81 -13.25 -22.89
CA ASN A 45 -31.22 -13.04 -22.55
C ASN A 45 -31.79 -14.08 -21.58
N GLN A 46 -31.09 -15.20 -21.36
CA GLN A 46 -31.42 -16.09 -20.25
C GLN A 46 -31.06 -15.39 -18.95
N SER A 47 -32.01 -15.23 -18.04
CA SER A 47 -31.68 -14.94 -16.64
C SER A 47 -30.95 -16.17 -16.11
N LEU A 48 -29.68 -16.00 -15.73
CA LEU A 48 -29.00 -17.02 -14.96
C LEU A 48 -29.84 -17.24 -13.68
N GLU A 49 -30.31 -18.45 -13.45
CA GLU A 49 -31.03 -18.80 -12.21
C GLU A 49 -30.01 -18.99 -11.07
N LEU A 50 -29.10 -17.98 -10.93
CA LEU A 50 -28.08 -17.97 -9.89
C LEU A 50 -28.61 -17.23 -8.66
N SER A 51 -28.22 -17.72 -7.50
CA SER A 51 -28.45 -17.04 -6.22
C SER A 51 -27.64 -15.74 -6.13
N GLY A 52 -28.02 -14.82 -5.23
CA GLY A 52 -27.27 -13.59 -4.99
C GLY A 52 -25.83 -13.85 -4.57
N LYS A 53 -25.55 -14.96 -3.87
CA LYS A 53 -24.20 -15.39 -3.54
C LYS A 53 -23.39 -15.74 -4.79
N GLU A 54 -23.89 -16.63 -5.65
CA GLU A 54 -23.20 -17.04 -6.89
C GLU A 54 -22.99 -15.87 -7.84
N LEU A 55 -23.99 -14.97 -7.94
CA LEU A 55 -23.85 -13.73 -8.70
C LEU A 55 -22.76 -12.82 -8.13
N SER A 56 -22.65 -12.69 -6.79
CA SER A 56 -21.59 -11.90 -6.17
C SER A 56 -20.21 -12.51 -6.42
N GLU A 57 -20.06 -13.82 -6.31
CA GLU A 57 -18.83 -14.53 -6.63
C GLU A 57 -18.40 -14.30 -8.09
N MET A 58 -19.35 -14.32 -9.01
CA MET A 58 -19.09 -14.10 -10.43
C MET A 58 -18.76 -12.64 -10.77
N TYR A 59 -19.55 -11.68 -10.31
CA TYR A 59 -19.38 -10.27 -10.69
C TYR A 59 -18.34 -9.55 -9.83
N CYS A 60 -18.41 -9.65 -8.51
CA CYS A 60 -17.46 -8.98 -7.61
C CYS A 60 -16.10 -9.69 -7.65
N GLY A 61 -16.09 -11.03 -7.71
CA GLY A 61 -14.87 -11.84 -7.82
C GLY A 61 -14.07 -11.63 -9.10
N ALA A 62 -14.64 -11.00 -10.13
CA ALA A 62 -13.92 -10.73 -11.38
C ALA A 62 -12.80 -9.69 -11.23
N CYS A 63 -12.91 -8.76 -10.28
CA CYS A 63 -11.95 -7.66 -10.09
C CYS A 63 -11.02 -7.87 -8.90
N HIS A 64 -11.53 -8.43 -7.80
CA HIS A 64 -10.81 -8.64 -6.54
C HIS A 64 -11.39 -9.84 -5.80
N LEU A 65 -10.78 -10.27 -4.69
CA LEU A 65 -11.40 -11.28 -3.83
C LEU A 65 -12.78 -10.81 -3.37
N ASN A 66 -13.79 -11.64 -3.60
CA ASN A 66 -15.16 -11.33 -3.19
C ASN A 66 -15.26 -11.31 -1.66
N PRO A 67 -15.45 -10.14 -1.01
CA PRO A 67 -15.50 -10.09 0.45
C PRO A 67 -16.81 -10.70 0.95
N PRO A 68 -16.77 -11.64 1.91
CA PRO A 68 -17.98 -12.18 2.49
C PRO A 68 -18.77 -11.10 3.27
N PRO A 69 -20.12 -11.17 3.30
CA PRO A 69 -20.96 -10.20 3.99
C PRO A 69 -20.60 -9.96 5.46
N SER A 70 -20.01 -10.96 6.13
CA SER A 70 -19.62 -10.89 7.55
C SER A 70 -18.45 -9.93 7.85
N LEU A 71 -17.74 -9.43 6.84
CA LEU A 71 -16.59 -8.53 7.06
C LEU A 71 -17.01 -7.09 7.39
N LEU A 72 -18.21 -6.66 7.04
CA LEU A 72 -18.72 -5.33 7.38
C LEU A 72 -20.14 -5.45 7.95
N ASP A 73 -20.55 -4.43 8.71
CA ASP A 73 -21.92 -4.33 9.18
C ASP A 73 -22.89 -4.02 8.04
N LYS A 74 -24.15 -4.37 8.25
CA LYS A 74 -25.23 -4.20 7.27
C LYS A 74 -25.39 -2.76 6.80
N ASN A 75 -25.27 -1.79 7.70
CA ASN A 75 -25.40 -0.38 7.35
C ASN A 75 -24.29 0.09 6.42
N THR A 76 -23.04 -0.29 6.70
CA THR A 76 -21.88 0.02 5.85
C THR A 76 -22.01 -0.59 4.46
N TRP A 77 -22.45 -1.86 4.36
CA TRP A 77 -22.79 -2.46 3.07
C TRP A 77 -23.82 -1.65 2.32
N LYS A 78 -24.95 -1.33 2.97
CA LYS A 78 -26.10 -0.67 2.36
C LYS A 78 -25.81 0.74 1.90
N THR A 79 -25.10 1.53 2.71
CA THR A 79 -25.01 2.99 2.50
C THR A 79 -23.71 3.43 1.81
N SER A 80 -22.72 2.55 1.75
CA SER A 80 -21.39 2.89 1.24
C SER A 80 -20.90 1.92 0.17
N VAL A 81 -20.60 0.68 0.53
CA VAL A 81 -19.86 -0.24 -0.35
C VAL A 81 -20.70 -0.70 -1.55
N LEU A 82 -21.91 -1.20 -1.32
CA LEU A 82 -22.77 -1.69 -2.42
C LEU A 82 -23.14 -0.58 -3.42
N PRO A 83 -23.53 0.64 -2.99
CA PRO A 83 -23.76 1.73 -3.93
C PRO A 83 -22.54 2.07 -4.81
N ASP A 84 -21.32 2.07 -4.24
CA ASP A 84 -20.12 2.32 -5.01
C ASP A 84 -19.83 1.20 -6.01
N MET A 85 -19.92 -0.07 -5.59
CA MET A 85 -19.72 -1.22 -6.49
C MET A 85 -20.76 -1.24 -7.61
N ARG A 86 -22.01 -0.89 -7.34
CA ARG A 86 -23.06 -0.74 -8.34
C ARG A 86 -22.68 0.27 -9.42
N ARG A 87 -22.21 1.45 -9.01
CA ARG A 87 -21.76 2.51 -9.93
C ARG A 87 -20.56 2.05 -10.77
N ARG A 88 -19.60 1.36 -10.17
CA ARG A 88 -18.44 0.81 -10.89
C ARG A 88 -18.85 -0.19 -11.97
N MET A 89 -19.93 -0.95 -11.75
CA MET A 89 -20.49 -1.86 -12.74
C MET A 89 -21.40 -1.16 -13.79
N GLY A 90 -21.52 0.17 -13.73
CA GLY A 90 -22.28 0.97 -14.70
C GLY A 90 -23.79 1.00 -14.44
N LEU A 91 -24.27 0.51 -13.29
CA LEU A 91 -25.66 0.70 -12.86
C LEU A 91 -25.78 2.04 -12.13
N ILE A 92 -26.18 3.07 -12.86
CA ILE A 92 -26.38 4.43 -12.34
C ILE A 92 -27.87 4.69 -12.15
N THR A 93 -28.25 5.24 -11.01
CA THR A 93 -29.62 5.65 -10.68
C THR A 93 -29.74 7.18 -10.60
N GLU A 94 -30.96 7.71 -10.51
CA GLU A 94 -31.18 9.15 -10.35
C GLU A 94 -30.55 9.70 -9.06
N ASP A 95 -30.54 8.91 -7.98
CA ASP A 95 -29.92 9.27 -6.69
C ASP A 95 -28.38 9.40 -6.77
N ASP A 96 -27.76 8.82 -7.78
CA ASP A 96 -26.33 8.94 -8.00
C ASP A 96 -25.93 10.29 -8.63
N PHE A 97 -26.89 11.00 -9.25
CA PHE A 97 -26.63 12.32 -9.82
C PHE A 97 -26.48 13.37 -8.70
N GLY A 98 -25.24 13.76 -8.44
CA GLY A 98 -24.88 14.73 -7.40
C GLY A 98 -24.04 14.14 -6.27
N VAL A 99 -24.05 12.83 -6.08
CA VAL A 99 -23.19 12.13 -5.12
C VAL A 99 -21.97 11.52 -5.82
N ALA A 100 -22.14 11.03 -7.05
CA ALA A 100 -21.11 10.32 -7.81
C ALA A 100 -19.86 11.16 -8.18
N PHE A 101 -19.91 12.47 -8.04
CA PHE A 101 -18.85 13.38 -8.44
C PHE A 101 -18.13 14.07 -7.26
N GLY A 102 -18.44 13.71 -6.00
CA GLY A 102 -17.80 14.31 -4.83
C GLY A 102 -16.33 13.95 -4.71
N ALA A 103 -16.02 12.87 -4.02
CA ALA A 103 -14.64 12.42 -3.78
C ALA A 103 -13.94 11.90 -5.05
N ASP A 104 -14.70 11.45 -6.05
CA ASP A 104 -14.19 10.86 -7.30
C ASP A 104 -14.32 11.79 -8.52
N ALA A 105 -14.45 13.10 -8.31
CA ALA A 105 -14.59 14.07 -9.41
C ALA A 105 -13.39 14.07 -10.38
N ASP A 106 -12.23 13.60 -9.93
CA ASP A 106 -11.02 13.45 -10.74
C ASP A 106 -10.81 12.02 -11.27
N ALA A 107 -11.81 11.13 -11.13
CA ALA A 107 -11.70 9.76 -11.60
C ALA A 107 -11.52 9.74 -13.14
N PRO A 108 -10.46 9.09 -13.64
CA PRO A 108 -10.20 9.07 -15.08
C PRO A 108 -11.22 8.18 -15.80
N PRO A 109 -11.34 8.34 -17.14
CA PRO A 109 -12.19 7.48 -17.94
C PRO A 109 -11.85 5.99 -17.75
N GLY A 110 -12.87 5.15 -17.57
CA GLY A 110 -12.72 3.70 -17.38
C GLY A 110 -12.72 3.23 -15.93
N VAL A 111 -12.65 4.12 -14.95
CA VAL A 111 -12.84 3.77 -13.52
C VAL A 111 -14.29 3.36 -13.28
N TYR A 112 -15.23 4.12 -13.83
CA TYR A 112 -16.65 3.77 -13.85
C TYR A 112 -17.04 3.31 -15.24
N ALA A 113 -17.79 2.21 -15.31
CA ALA A 113 -18.27 1.67 -16.57
C ALA A 113 -19.27 2.61 -17.23
N THR A 114 -19.09 2.87 -18.53
CA THR A 114 -20.02 3.69 -19.32
C THR A 114 -21.28 2.94 -19.76
N GLN A 115 -21.24 1.61 -19.66
CA GLN A 115 -22.36 0.71 -19.91
C GLN A 115 -22.42 -0.33 -18.79
N SER A 116 -23.64 -0.70 -18.40
CA SER A 116 -23.79 -1.69 -17.33
C SER A 116 -23.28 -3.07 -17.74
N TYR A 117 -22.43 -3.66 -16.91
CA TYR A 117 -21.97 -5.05 -17.02
C TYR A 117 -22.95 -6.05 -16.41
N ILE A 118 -23.89 -5.58 -15.59
CA ILE A 118 -24.80 -6.39 -14.80
C ILE A 118 -26.24 -5.92 -15.05
N LYS A 119 -27.19 -6.83 -15.02
CA LYS A 119 -28.63 -6.49 -15.08
C LYS A 119 -29.11 -6.03 -13.70
N GLN A 120 -30.07 -5.10 -13.66
CA GLN A 120 -30.67 -4.64 -12.41
C GLN A 120 -31.18 -5.80 -11.55
N LYS A 121 -31.88 -6.77 -12.14
CA LYS A 121 -32.39 -7.96 -11.45
C LYS A 121 -31.27 -8.76 -10.73
N ASP A 122 -30.11 -8.93 -11.39
CA ASP A 122 -29.01 -9.69 -10.82
C ASP A 122 -28.34 -8.89 -9.69
N TRP A 123 -28.25 -7.55 -9.84
CA TRP A 123 -27.80 -6.67 -8.79
C TRP A 123 -28.71 -6.71 -7.55
N ASP A 124 -30.01 -6.66 -7.75
CA ASP A 124 -30.99 -6.72 -6.64
C ASP A 124 -30.85 -8.01 -5.82
N LEU A 125 -30.50 -9.14 -6.47
CA LEU A 125 -30.21 -10.40 -5.79
C LEU A 125 -28.90 -10.35 -5.01
N ILE A 126 -27.85 -9.71 -5.56
CA ILE A 126 -26.57 -9.51 -4.85
C ILE A 126 -26.80 -8.62 -3.62
N GLU A 127 -27.46 -7.49 -3.78
CA GLU A 127 -27.76 -6.57 -2.68
C GLU A 127 -28.55 -7.27 -1.58
N ALA A 128 -29.62 -7.98 -1.95
CA ALA A 128 -30.44 -8.75 -1.00
C ALA A 128 -29.58 -9.78 -0.23
N TYR A 129 -28.69 -10.51 -0.92
CA TYR A 129 -27.79 -11.47 -0.28
C TYR A 129 -26.87 -10.81 0.75
N TYR A 130 -26.21 -9.69 0.41
CA TYR A 130 -25.35 -9.00 1.35
C TYR A 130 -26.11 -8.47 2.55
N LEU A 131 -27.26 -7.82 2.33
CA LEU A 131 -28.07 -7.24 3.40
C LEU A 131 -28.76 -8.28 4.29
N ASP A 132 -29.03 -9.49 3.78
CA ASP A 132 -29.57 -10.59 4.58
C ASP A 132 -28.48 -11.25 5.45
N GLN A 133 -27.27 -11.44 4.90
CA GLN A 133 -26.21 -12.18 5.55
C GLN A 133 -25.26 -11.32 6.39
N ALA A 134 -25.22 -10.00 6.19
CA ALA A 134 -24.37 -9.10 6.94
C ALA A 134 -24.86 -8.96 8.39
N PRO A 135 -23.93 -8.92 9.38
CA PRO A 135 -24.29 -8.67 10.77
C PRO A 135 -24.79 -7.23 10.96
N GLU A 136 -25.65 -7.02 11.94
CA GLU A 136 -26.08 -5.65 12.30
C GLU A 136 -24.91 -4.81 12.83
N ASN A 137 -24.00 -5.41 13.59
CA ASN A 137 -22.77 -4.81 14.07
C ASN A 137 -21.65 -5.83 14.01
N LEU A 138 -20.41 -5.37 13.77
CA LEU A 138 -19.24 -6.23 13.92
C LEU A 138 -18.97 -6.52 15.40
N PRO A 139 -18.39 -7.69 15.73
CA PRO A 139 -17.98 -8.00 17.09
C PRO A 139 -16.93 -6.99 17.59
N ALA A 140 -17.03 -6.58 18.85
CA ALA A 140 -16.00 -5.77 19.48
C ALA A 140 -14.75 -6.60 19.77
N ILE A 141 -13.58 -5.99 19.67
CA ILE A 141 -12.32 -6.59 20.15
C ILE A 141 -12.38 -6.62 21.69
N PRO A 142 -12.24 -7.78 22.32
CA PRO A 142 -12.12 -7.86 23.78
C PRO A 142 -10.88 -7.09 24.26
N LYS A 143 -10.93 -6.55 25.47
CA LYS A 143 -9.73 -6.02 26.11
C LYS A 143 -8.77 -7.16 26.38
N ASP A 144 -7.50 -6.95 26.07
CA ASP A 144 -6.45 -7.90 26.38
C ASP A 144 -6.16 -7.81 27.90
N PRO A 145 -6.41 -8.89 28.68
CA PRO A 145 -6.13 -8.90 30.10
C PRO A 145 -4.62 -8.93 30.42
N ASP A 146 -3.81 -9.36 29.46
CA ASP A 146 -2.36 -9.53 29.60
C ASP A 146 -1.58 -8.31 29.06
N LEU A 147 -2.29 -7.27 28.57
CA LEU A 147 -1.68 -6.02 28.13
C LEU A 147 -1.04 -5.30 29.31
N ASP A 148 0.29 -5.28 29.32
CA ASP A 148 1.05 -4.65 30.40
C ASP A 148 1.16 -3.13 30.19
N SER A 149 0.90 -2.37 31.23
CA SER A 149 1.09 -0.91 31.24
C SER A 149 2.29 -0.47 32.10
N ASP A 150 2.96 -1.40 32.77
CA ASP A 150 4.24 -1.13 33.42
C ASP A 150 5.38 -1.27 32.41
N ASN A 151 5.71 -0.15 31.82
CA ASN A 151 6.72 -0.02 30.76
C ASN A 151 7.94 0.79 31.21
N SER A 152 8.07 1.06 32.50
CA SER A 152 9.06 1.99 33.08
C SER A 152 10.51 1.62 32.75
N ASP A 153 10.77 0.32 32.57
CA ASP A 153 12.10 -0.21 32.28
C ASP A 153 12.37 -0.41 30.77
N LEU A 154 11.37 -0.15 29.92
CA LEU A 154 11.51 -0.34 28.48
C LEU A 154 12.01 0.92 27.77
N PHE A 155 11.26 2.00 27.88
CA PHE A 155 11.55 3.24 27.18
C PHE A 155 11.33 4.46 28.07
N LYS A 156 12.17 5.48 27.88
CA LYS A 156 11.94 6.82 28.42
C LYS A 156 11.33 7.69 27.33
N ILE A 157 10.20 8.31 27.62
CA ILE A 157 9.52 9.17 26.67
C ILE A 157 10.11 10.59 26.74
N SER A 158 10.58 11.08 25.58
CA SER A 158 11.11 12.43 25.40
C SER A 158 10.33 13.16 24.30
N VAL A 159 9.91 14.39 24.63
CA VAL A 159 9.10 15.23 23.75
C VAL A 159 9.88 16.48 23.39
N PRO A 160 9.98 16.89 22.11
CA PRO A 160 10.68 18.10 21.73
C PRO A 160 9.98 19.34 22.33
N GLU A 161 10.73 20.17 23.03
CA GLU A 161 10.26 21.48 23.45
C GLU A 161 10.26 22.46 22.29
N ASN A 162 9.08 22.86 21.84
CA ASN A 162 8.96 23.80 20.73
C ASN A 162 8.03 24.97 21.07
N PRO A 163 8.53 26.22 21.02
CA PRO A 163 7.72 27.40 21.31
C PRO A 163 6.71 27.71 20.20
N ASN A 164 6.88 27.12 19.03
CA ASN A 164 6.01 27.37 17.89
C ASN A 164 4.65 26.71 18.10
N LYS A 165 3.60 27.40 17.65
CA LYS A 165 2.24 26.86 17.58
C LYS A 165 1.94 26.47 16.15
N ARG A 166 1.81 25.17 15.90
CA ARG A 166 1.52 24.61 14.58
C ARG A 166 0.67 23.34 14.72
N ALA A 167 0.04 22.95 13.63
CA ALA A 167 -0.59 21.64 13.54
C ALA A 167 0.47 20.53 13.51
N ASN A 168 0.18 19.41 14.14
CA ASN A 168 1.00 18.19 14.11
C ASN A 168 0.59 17.36 12.89
N LEU A 169 1.36 17.43 11.82
CA LEU A 169 1.03 16.85 10.52
C LEU A 169 2.26 16.18 9.89
N THR A 170 2.98 15.39 10.66
CA THR A 170 4.22 14.72 10.23
C THR A 170 3.90 13.62 9.22
N THR A 171 4.51 13.69 8.03
CA THR A 171 4.33 12.72 6.94
C THR A 171 5.57 11.87 6.71
N LEU A 172 6.72 12.29 7.22
CA LEU A 172 8.01 11.65 7.05
C LEU A 172 8.85 11.83 8.30
N LEU A 173 9.49 10.75 8.74
CA LEU A 173 10.61 10.75 9.69
C LEU A 173 11.75 9.96 9.09
N LYS A 174 13.00 10.44 9.26
CA LYS A 174 14.21 9.70 8.88
C LYS A 174 15.39 10.11 9.72
N TRP A 175 16.00 9.14 10.38
CA TRP A 175 17.20 9.35 11.18
C TRP A 175 18.46 9.30 10.29
N HIS A 176 19.25 10.37 10.32
CA HIS A 176 20.58 10.43 9.67
C HIS A 176 21.66 10.12 10.70
N LYS A 177 22.00 8.83 10.85
CA LYS A 177 22.93 8.34 11.87
C LYS A 177 24.29 9.07 11.87
N LYS A 178 24.88 9.31 10.68
CA LYS A 178 26.21 9.92 10.57
C LYS A 178 26.23 11.38 11.04
N GLU A 179 25.17 12.12 10.82
CA GLU A 179 25.07 13.55 11.21
C GLU A 179 24.42 13.73 12.58
N GLY A 180 23.79 12.71 13.15
CA GLY A 180 23.03 12.82 14.38
C GLY A 180 21.80 13.73 14.24
N LEU A 181 21.14 13.69 13.08
CA LEU A 181 20.02 14.55 12.74
C LEU A 181 18.76 13.74 12.41
N LEU A 182 17.62 14.24 12.90
CA LEU A 182 16.32 13.75 12.48
C LEU A 182 15.76 14.67 11.39
N TYR A 183 15.48 14.10 10.23
CA TYR A 183 14.74 14.75 9.16
C TYR A 183 13.27 14.47 9.32
N LEU A 184 12.47 15.54 9.29
CA LEU A 184 11.02 15.47 9.44
C LEU A 184 10.33 16.24 8.32
N GLY A 185 9.44 15.57 7.62
CA GLY A 185 8.56 16.19 6.65
C GLY A 185 7.15 16.39 7.17
N ASP A 186 6.50 17.46 6.75
CA ASP A 186 5.12 17.74 7.13
C ASP A 186 4.18 17.94 5.92
N ARG A 187 2.88 17.77 6.15
CA ARG A 187 1.83 18.03 5.16
C ARG A 187 1.80 19.48 4.65
N ALA A 188 2.41 20.42 5.37
CA ALA A 188 2.52 21.83 4.96
C ALA A 188 3.70 22.10 4.01
N ASN A 189 4.22 21.07 3.34
CA ASN A 189 5.27 21.13 2.35
C ASN A 189 6.59 21.68 2.91
N ARG A 190 6.98 21.19 4.09
CA ARG A 190 8.25 21.53 4.71
C ARG A 190 9.04 20.29 5.07
N LEU A 191 10.33 20.41 4.94
CA LEU A 191 11.31 19.47 5.47
C LEU A 191 12.12 20.20 6.54
N PHE A 192 12.21 19.62 7.73
CA PHE A 192 12.93 20.13 8.89
C PHE A 192 14.10 19.24 9.22
N ARG A 193 15.13 19.82 9.83
CA ARG A 193 16.17 19.07 10.55
C ARG A 193 16.09 19.39 12.03
N PHE A 194 16.15 18.35 12.82
CA PHE A 194 16.25 18.42 14.28
C PHE A 194 17.56 17.83 14.73
N SER A 195 18.15 18.43 15.77
CA SER A 195 19.26 17.85 16.49
C SER A 195 18.79 16.61 17.26
N GLY A 196 19.53 15.49 17.16
CA GLY A 196 19.24 14.29 17.96
C GLY A 196 19.52 14.50 19.44
N SER A 197 20.53 15.28 19.81
CA SER A 197 20.98 15.43 21.20
C SER A 197 20.03 16.23 22.10
N ASP A 198 19.29 17.21 21.56
CA ASP A 198 18.39 18.08 22.32
C ASP A 198 17.02 18.28 21.68
N LEU A 199 16.73 17.55 20.62
CA LEU A 199 15.48 17.50 19.87
C LEU A 199 14.99 18.88 19.37
N LYS A 200 15.90 19.85 19.22
CA LYS A 200 15.57 21.20 18.74
C LYS A 200 15.62 21.29 17.22
N VAL A 201 14.72 22.11 16.67
CA VAL A 201 14.75 22.50 15.26
C VAL A 201 16.03 23.27 14.99
N LEU A 202 16.80 22.82 14.00
CA LEU A 202 17.97 23.52 13.49
C LEU A 202 17.59 24.47 12.35
N ASP A 203 16.88 23.96 11.36
CA ASP A 203 16.44 24.68 10.18
C ASP A 203 15.29 23.98 9.46
N SER A 204 14.78 24.61 8.41
CA SER A 204 13.76 24.00 7.54
C SER A 204 13.82 24.58 6.13
N ILE A 205 13.44 23.78 5.15
CA ILE A 205 13.25 24.19 3.77
C ILE A 205 11.81 23.94 3.34
N LYS A 206 11.33 24.80 2.41
CA LYS A 206 10.05 24.58 1.72
C LYS A 206 10.31 23.66 0.52
N ILE A 207 9.43 22.70 0.33
CA ILE A 207 9.49 21.71 -0.76
C ILE A 207 8.19 21.78 -1.61
N SER A 208 8.16 21.07 -2.73
CA SER A 208 7.06 21.19 -3.71
C SER A 208 5.71 20.68 -3.20
N SER A 209 5.71 19.64 -2.38
CA SER A 209 4.51 18.98 -1.83
C SER A 209 4.91 18.12 -0.62
N PRO A 210 3.96 17.52 0.13
CA PRO A 210 4.30 16.69 1.27
C PRO A 210 5.31 15.59 0.92
N PRO A 211 6.41 15.44 1.67
CA PRO A 211 7.37 14.38 1.42
C PRO A 211 6.83 13.05 1.94
N SER A 212 7.12 12.00 1.19
CA SER A 212 6.73 10.61 1.53
C SER A 212 7.93 9.74 1.87
N ASP A 213 9.09 9.98 1.27
CA ASP A 213 10.28 9.19 1.55
C ASP A 213 11.57 9.96 1.26
N ILE A 214 12.67 9.59 1.93
CA ILE A 214 13.98 10.22 1.80
C ILE A 214 15.09 9.18 1.95
N ARG A 215 16.14 9.28 1.13
CA ARG A 215 17.36 8.49 1.23
C ARG A 215 18.58 9.40 1.29
N PHE A 216 19.47 9.20 2.26
CA PHE A 216 20.74 9.92 2.34
C PHE A 216 21.79 9.29 1.43
N ARG A 217 22.51 10.12 0.68
CA ARG A 217 23.51 9.69 -0.29
C ARG A 217 24.89 9.62 0.36
N MET A 218 25.69 8.61 0.00
CA MET A 218 27.04 8.43 0.57
C MET A 218 27.96 9.63 0.34
N GLY A 219 27.81 10.33 -0.77
CA GLY A 219 28.58 11.52 -1.13
C GLY A 219 28.07 12.84 -0.50
N GLY A 220 27.05 12.79 0.33
CA GLY A 220 26.31 13.92 0.84
C GLY A 220 25.05 14.23 0.03
N GLY A 221 24.17 15.07 0.59
CA GLY A 221 22.85 15.33 0.01
C GLY A 221 21.88 14.17 0.21
N PHE A 222 20.74 14.24 -0.46
CA PHE A 222 19.68 13.23 -0.30
C PHE A 222 18.75 13.16 -1.52
N ASP A 223 18.16 11.99 -1.71
CA ASP A 223 17.05 11.75 -2.60
C ASP A 223 15.76 12.02 -1.85
N LEU A 224 14.79 12.69 -2.45
CA LEU A 224 13.50 13.03 -1.86
C LEU A 224 12.35 12.66 -2.77
N LEU A 225 11.40 11.92 -2.23
CA LEU A 225 10.11 11.65 -2.85
C LEU A 225 9.04 12.57 -2.26
N THR A 226 8.27 13.23 -3.11
CA THR A 226 7.13 14.05 -2.70
C THR A 226 5.87 13.60 -3.41
N MET A 227 4.76 13.48 -2.66
CA MET A 227 3.57 12.78 -3.13
C MET A 227 2.62 13.61 -4.02
N GLY A 228 2.85 14.93 -4.14
CA GLY A 228 1.92 15.82 -4.83
C GLY A 228 0.74 16.19 -3.94
N VAL A 229 -0.31 15.39 -3.95
CA VAL A 229 -1.48 15.52 -3.06
C VAL A 229 -1.47 14.38 -2.05
N MET A 230 -1.57 14.70 -0.76
CA MET A 230 -1.59 13.69 0.29
C MET A 230 -2.93 12.94 0.34
N ASP A 231 -4.04 13.67 0.19
CA ASP A 231 -5.38 13.09 0.18
C ASP A 231 -5.58 12.16 -1.03
N PRO A 232 -6.51 11.19 -0.99
CA PRO A 232 -6.82 10.35 -2.14
C PRO A 232 -7.03 11.17 -3.41
N SER A 233 -6.23 10.91 -4.44
CA SER A 233 -6.19 11.74 -5.65
C SER A 233 -5.59 10.98 -6.83
N ASN A 234 -6.08 11.28 -8.04
CA ASN A 234 -5.55 10.77 -9.31
C ASN A 234 -4.60 11.76 -9.99
N TYR A 235 -4.32 12.91 -9.39
CA TYR A 235 -3.40 13.90 -9.94
C TYR A 235 -1.96 13.41 -9.89
N SER A 236 -1.26 13.56 -11.02
CA SER A 236 0.15 13.21 -11.16
C SER A 236 1.03 14.43 -10.84
N LEU A 237 1.10 14.79 -9.56
CA LEU A 237 1.86 15.96 -9.07
C LEU A 237 3.07 15.57 -8.21
N GLY A 238 3.28 14.27 -7.98
CA GLY A 238 4.43 13.75 -7.24
C GLY A 238 5.73 13.93 -7.99
N LYS A 239 6.85 13.98 -7.24
CA LYS A 239 8.19 14.17 -7.80
C LYS A 239 9.22 13.34 -7.08
N TYR A 240 10.20 12.86 -7.84
CA TYR A 240 11.48 12.40 -7.35
C TYR A 240 12.55 13.45 -7.64
N SER A 241 13.28 13.88 -6.61
CA SER A 241 14.28 14.95 -6.69
C SER A 241 15.55 14.57 -5.94
N ILE A 242 16.69 15.04 -6.42
CA ILE A 242 17.99 14.95 -5.75
C ILE A 242 18.35 16.31 -5.19
N PHE A 243 18.67 16.36 -3.91
CA PHE A 243 19.18 17.52 -3.20
C PHE A 243 20.67 17.34 -2.92
N GLU A 244 21.49 18.26 -3.43
CA GLU A 244 22.95 18.25 -3.17
C GLU A 244 23.29 18.81 -1.78
N ALA A 245 22.40 19.61 -1.22
CA ALA A 245 22.49 20.16 0.13
C ALA A 245 21.10 20.43 0.69
N PHE A 246 21.00 20.67 2.00
CA PHE A 246 19.75 21.10 2.63
C PHE A 246 19.44 22.57 2.32
N SER A 247 19.04 22.84 1.08
CA SER A 247 18.75 24.18 0.55
C SER A 247 17.60 24.13 -0.46
N GLN A 248 16.78 25.18 -0.50
CA GLN A 248 15.71 25.32 -1.50
C GLN A 248 16.22 25.48 -2.94
N GLU A 249 17.47 25.85 -3.12
CA GLU A 249 18.05 26.15 -4.43
C GLU A 249 18.95 25.02 -4.95
N ALA A 250 19.32 24.08 -4.09
CA ALA A 250 20.30 23.03 -4.40
C ALA A 250 19.65 21.69 -4.71
N PHE A 251 18.65 21.67 -5.60
CA PHE A 251 18.00 20.41 -6.00
C PHE A 251 17.72 20.32 -7.50
N VAL A 252 17.65 19.08 -7.97
CA VAL A 252 17.27 18.75 -9.35
C VAL A 252 16.11 17.77 -9.33
N VAL A 253 15.02 18.10 -10.02
CA VAL A 253 13.93 17.15 -10.27
C VAL A 253 14.39 16.14 -11.30
N LYS A 254 14.43 14.88 -10.93
CA LYS A 254 14.82 13.74 -11.79
C LYS A 254 13.64 13.12 -12.49
N LYS A 255 12.49 13.10 -11.82
CA LYS A 255 11.21 12.65 -12.38
C LYS A 255 10.07 13.45 -11.77
N ASP A 256 9.18 13.94 -12.60
CA ASP A 256 7.91 14.56 -12.22
C ASP A 256 6.72 13.73 -12.71
N SER A 257 5.53 14.26 -12.49
CA SER A 257 4.28 13.65 -12.94
C SER A 257 4.06 12.24 -12.39
N LEU A 258 4.51 11.98 -11.16
CA LEU A 258 4.26 10.74 -10.45
C LEU A 258 2.89 10.80 -9.77
N THR A 259 2.15 9.68 -9.82
CA THR A 259 0.78 9.61 -9.26
C THR A 259 0.84 9.18 -7.81
N ARG A 260 0.87 10.17 -6.89
CA ARG A 260 0.90 9.98 -5.44
C ARG A 260 1.92 8.90 -5.00
N PRO A 261 3.22 9.12 -5.28
CA PRO A 261 4.26 8.18 -4.87
C PRO A 261 4.43 8.24 -3.35
N VAL A 262 4.55 7.07 -2.71
CA VAL A 262 4.60 6.95 -1.24
C VAL A 262 5.86 6.28 -0.72
N HIS A 263 6.56 5.53 -1.55
CA HIS A 263 7.79 4.85 -1.18
C HIS A 263 8.70 4.68 -2.40
N PHE A 264 10.01 4.68 -2.17
CA PHE A 264 11.01 4.27 -3.16
C PHE A 264 12.03 3.28 -2.57
N ALA A 265 12.58 2.44 -3.42
CA ALA A 265 13.72 1.58 -3.13
C ALA A 265 14.77 1.73 -4.23
N PHE A 266 15.96 1.17 -4.04
CA PHE A 266 17.06 1.33 -4.94
C PHE A 266 17.80 0.01 -5.15
N ALA A 267 18.06 -0.35 -6.41
CA ALA A 267 18.83 -1.51 -6.82
C ALA A 267 19.27 -1.37 -8.27
N ASP A 268 20.30 -2.07 -8.66
CA ASP A 268 20.60 -2.33 -10.06
C ASP A 268 19.71 -3.48 -10.53
N LEU A 269 18.71 -3.18 -11.36
CA LEU A 269 17.70 -4.14 -11.81
C LEU A 269 18.01 -4.78 -13.17
N ASN A 270 18.91 -4.16 -13.94
CA ASN A 270 19.27 -4.57 -15.30
C ASN A 270 20.72 -5.00 -15.45
N GLN A 271 21.51 -5.02 -14.34
CA GLN A 271 22.91 -5.39 -14.26
C GLN A 271 23.84 -4.49 -15.10
N ASP A 272 23.54 -3.20 -15.20
CA ASP A 272 24.39 -2.22 -15.88
C ASP A 272 25.40 -1.51 -14.94
N ASN A 273 25.38 -1.85 -13.64
CA ASN A 273 26.16 -1.28 -12.54
C ASN A 273 25.75 0.16 -12.19
N GLU A 274 24.62 0.65 -12.68
CA GLU A 274 24.01 1.90 -12.24
C GLU A 274 22.81 1.57 -11.34
N GLU A 275 22.63 2.34 -10.29
CA GLU A 275 21.53 2.11 -9.35
C GLU A 275 20.24 2.73 -9.87
N ASP A 276 19.19 1.92 -10.02
CA ASP A 276 17.85 2.29 -10.46
C ASP A 276 16.97 2.69 -9.28
N VAL A 277 15.84 3.32 -9.56
CA VAL A 277 14.87 3.76 -8.55
C VAL A 277 13.55 3.02 -8.71
N ILE A 278 13.19 2.20 -7.76
CA ILE A 278 11.90 1.52 -7.67
C ILE A 278 10.87 2.48 -7.08
N LEU A 279 9.70 2.64 -7.68
CA LEU A 279 8.66 3.58 -7.28
C LEU A 279 7.34 2.89 -6.95
N SER A 280 6.88 3.08 -5.72
CA SER A 280 5.53 2.73 -5.30
C SER A 280 4.61 3.94 -5.50
N ASN A 281 3.98 4.03 -6.68
CA ASN A 281 3.02 5.09 -7.02
C ASN A 281 1.62 4.64 -6.58
N PHE A 282 1.26 4.94 -5.35
CA PHE A 282 0.03 4.48 -4.71
C PHE A 282 -1.22 4.90 -5.48
N GLY A 283 -1.28 6.19 -5.85
CA GLY A 283 -2.43 6.76 -6.57
C GLY A 283 -3.72 6.81 -5.75
N HIS A 284 -4.83 6.63 -6.45
CA HIS A 284 -6.18 6.40 -5.93
C HIS A 284 -6.90 5.38 -6.85
N HIS A 285 -7.52 5.82 -7.94
CA HIS A 285 -8.02 4.90 -8.98
C HIS A 285 -6.95 4.55 -10.02
N VAL A 286 -5.98 5.42 -10.19
CA VAL A 286 -4.79 5.19 -11.00
C VAL A 286 -3.55 5.29 -10.13
N GLY A 287 -2.64 4.40 -10.38
CA GLY A 287 -1.37 4.27 -9.71
C GLY A 287 -0.60 3.16 -10.40
N ASN A 288 0.61 2.90 -9.99
CA ASN A 288 1.39 1.80 -10.56
C ASN A 288 2.57 1.43 -9.66
N PHE A 289 3.13 0.28 -9.94
CA PHE A 289 4.44 -0.12 -9.47
C PHE A 289 5.38 -0.09 -10.66
N SER A 290 6.46 0.69 -10.57
CA SER A 290 7.37 0.98 -11.67
C SER A 290 8.80 1.18 -11.19
N TRP A 291 9.74 1.26 -12.10
CA TRP A 291 11.11 1.66 -11.80
C TRP A 291 11.64 2.66 -12.82
N LEU A 292 12.57 3.47 -12.40
CA LEU A 292 13.30 4.41 -13.24
C LEU A 292 14.68 3.82 -13.49
N GLU A 293 14.91 3.41 -14.73
CA GLU A 293 16.22 3.00 -15.22
C GLU A 293 17.13 4.20 -15.25
N ASN A 294 18.24 4.13 -14.54
CA ASN A 294 19.27 5.15 -14.55
C ASN A 294 20.22 4.92 -15.71
N SER A 295 20.15 5.78 -16.73
CA SER A 295 20.98 5.64 -17.93
C SER A 295 21.79 6.90 -18.19
N PRO A 296 22.82 6.85 -19.06
CA PRO A 296 23.59 8.04 -19.44
C PRO A 296 22.76 9.17 -20.04
N THR A 297 21.56 8.87 -20.55
CA THR A 297 20.65 9.86 -21.13
C THR A 297 19.62 10.38 -20.11
N GLY A 298 19.67 9.91 -18.88
CA GLY A 298 18.76 10.23 -17.78
C GLY A 298 17.83 9.08 -17.42
N PHE A 299 16.92 9.33 -16.50
CA PHE A 299 15.99 8.32 -15.99
C PHE A 299 14.89 7.98 -17.00
N GLN A 300 14.75 6.69 -17.31
CA GLN A 300 13.68 6.15 -18.15
C GLN A 300 12.69 5.36 -17.29
N ALA A 301 11.39 5.65 -17.41
CA ALA A 301 10.36 4.96 -16.63
C ALA A 301 9.97 3.64 -17.29
N ASN A 302 10.01 2.57 -16.51
CA ASN A 302 9.61 1.21 -16.88
C ASN A 302 8.47 0.73 -15.97
N LEU A 303 7.38 0.26 -16.55
CA LEU A 303 6.22 -0.21 -15.81
C LEU A 303 6.41 -1.68 -15.42
N ILE A 304 6.25 -1.99 -14.13
CA ILE A 304 6.21 -3.37 -13.62
C ILE A 304 4.74 -3.82 -13.54
N ASN A 305 3.89 -3.00 -12.92
CA ASN A 305 2.47 -3.29 -12.75
C ASN A 305 1.66 -2.00 -12.79
N ASN A 306 0.54 -1.98 -13.53
CA ASN A 306 -0.32 -0.80 -13.70
C ASN A 306 -1.49 -0.72 -12.70
N ARG A 307 -1.48 -1.55 -11.65
CA ARG A 307 -2.49 -1.50 -10.58
C ARG A 307 -2.16 -0.39 -9.57
N PRO A 308 -3.15 0.37 -9.09
CA PRO A 308 -2.96 1.29 -7.97
C PRO A 308 -2.75 0.54 -6.66
N GLY A 309 -2.27 1.24 -5.64
CA GLY A 309 -2.12 0.72 -4.29
C GLY A 309 -0.73 0.16 -3.96
N ALA A 310 0.29 0.34 -4.81
CA ALA A 310 1.67 0.04 -4.44
C ALA A 310 2.09 0.93 -3.26
N ARG A 311 2.32 0.34 -2.07
CA ARG A 311 2.54 1.09 -0.84
C ARG A 311 3.99 1.08 -0.38
N LYS A 312 4.58 -0.10 -0.26
CA LYS A 312 5.98 -0.29 0.17
C LYS A 312 6.59 -1.42 -0.62
N SER A 313 7.86 -1.29 -0.97
CA SER A 313 8.61 -2.33 -1.67
C SER A 313 9.92 -2.62 -0.95
N ILE A 314 10.33 -3.89 -0.97
CA ILE A 314 11.58 -4.40 -0.41
C ILE A 314 12.36 -5.04 -1.55
N VAL A 315 13.65 -4.76 -1.61
CA VAL A 315 14.59 -5.41 -2.55
C VAL A 315 15.24 -6.60 -1.86
N SER A 316 15.24 -7.74 -2.51
CA SER A 316 15.89 -8.96 -2.01
C SER A 316 16.24 -9.87 -3.19
N ASP A 317 17.33 -10.60 -3.12
CA ASP A 317 17.58 -11.75 -3.99
C ASP A 317 16.82 -12.95 -3.37
N ILE A 318 15.62 -13.26 -3.93
CA ILE A 318 14.69 -14.22 -3.37
C ILE A 318 15.12 -15.66 -3.71
N ASN A 319 15.57 -15.88 -4.94
CA ASN A 319 15.89 -17.19 -5.49
C ASN A 319 17.40 -17.51 -5.48
N ASN A 320 18.24 -16.60 -4.93
CA ASN A 320 19.68 -16.69 -4.86
C ASN A 320 20.36 -16.83 -6.24
N ASP A 321 19.82 -16.13 -7.27
CA ASP A 321 20.41 -16.10 -8.62
C ASP A 321 21.33 -14.91 -8.86
N GLY A 322 21.46 -14.02 -7.87
CA GLY A 322 22.29 -12.82 -7.91
C GLY A 322 21.59 -11.62 -8.53
N LEU A 323 20.32 -11.72 -8.91
CA LEU A 323 19.51 -10.60 -9.39
C LEU A 323 18.70 -9.98 -8.23
N SER A 324 18.46 -8.68 -8.32
CA SER A 324 17.60 -8.00 -7.36
C SER A 324 16.13 -8.25 -7.71
N ASP A 325 15.43 -8.98 -6.85
CA ASP A 325 13.99 -9.17 -6.90
C ASP A 325 13.28 -8.12 -6.06
N LEU A 326 11.96 -7.99 -6.24
CA LEU A 326 11.15 -7.00 -5.55
C LEU A 326 9.97 -7.67 -4.84
N ILE A 327 9.75 -7.29 -3.58
CA ILE A 327 8.56 -7.65 -2.81
C ILE A 327 7.75 -6.38 -2.60
N VAL A 328 6.45 -6.38 -2.91
CA VAL A 328 5.62 -5.19 -2.78
C VAL A 328 4.30 -5.49 -2.07
N LEU A 329 3.92 -4.61 -1.16
CA LEU A 329 2.59 -4.57 -0.57
C LEU A 329 1.66 -3.74 -1.47
N MET A 330 0.62 -4.39 -2.00
CA MET A 330 -0.47 -3.77 -2.75
C MET A 330 -1.69 -3.66 -1.84
N THR A 331 -2.27 -2.47 -1.72
CA THR A 331 -3.29 -2.20 -0.69
C THR A 331 -4.62 -1.69 -1.26
N GLN A 332 -4.84 -1.83 -2.57
CA GLN A 332 -6.10 -1.47 -3.22
C GLN A 332 -6.58 -2.59 -4.14
N ALA A 333 -7.88 -2.82 -4.19
CA ALA A 333 -8.55 -3.82 -5.03
C ALA A 333 -7.96 -5.24 -4.88
N LYS A 334 -6.89 -5.54 -5.60
CA LYS A 334 -6.12 -6.80 -5.48
C LYS A 334 -5.09 -6.67 -4.35
N GLU A 335 -5.59 -6.52 -3.14
CA GLU A 335 -4.80 -6.35 -1.94
C GLU A 335 -4.00 -7.60 -1.62
N GLY A 336 -2.71 -7.44 -1.27
CA GLY A 336 -1.84 -8.57 -0.99
C GLY A 336 -0.34 -8.24 -1.02
N VAL A 337 0.47 -9.24 -0.75
CA VAL A 337 1.93 -9.19 -0.92
C VAL A 337 2.31 -9.97 -2.17
N TYR A 338 3.04 -9.30 -3.05
CA TYR A 338 3.47 -9.84 -4.35
C TYR A 338 4.99 -9.82 -4.43
N ALA A 339 5.58 -10.90 -4.97
CA ALA A 339 6.96 -10.94 -5.39
C ALA A 339 7.07 -10.74 -6.90
N TYR A 340 8.07 -10.00 -7.31
CA TYR A 340 8.46 -9.80 -8.70
C TYR A 340 9.87 -10.34 -8.88
N ILE A 341 9.93 -11.57 -9.39
CA ILE A 341 11.19 -12.30 -9.62
C ILE A 341 11.83 -11.76 -10.88
N ASN A 342 13.03 -11.21 -10.76
CA ASN A 342 13.78 -10.66 -11.88
C ASN A 342 14.21 -11.78 -12.83
N GLN A 343 13.92 -11.62 -14.11
CA GLN A 343 14.22 -12.59 -15.17
C GLN A 343 15.34 -12.08 -16.08
N ASP A 344 16.19 -11.20 -15.54
CA ASP A 344 17.22 -10.45 -16.28
C ASP A 344 16.67 -9.23 -17.06
N ASN A 345 17.53 -8.23 -17.23
CA ASN A 345 17.25 -6.98 -17.96
C ASN A 345 15.96 -6.25 -17.50
N GLY A 346 15.69 -6.22 -16.21
CA GLY A 346 14.53 -5.51 -15.64
C GLY A 346 13.17 -6.08 -16.03
N LYS A 347 13.11 -7.35 -16.41
CA LYS A 347 11.87 -8.08 -16.66
C LYS A 347 11.50 -8.91 -15.44
N PHE A 348 10.25 -8.89 -15.07
CA PHE A 348 9.79 -9.51 -13.84
C PHE A 348 8.69 -10.55 -14.10
N LYS A 349 8.76 -11.67 -13.35
CA LYS A 349 7.66 -12.63 -13.20
C LYS A 349 6.92 -12.30 -11.90
N GLU A 350 5.64 -11.98 -11.99
CA GLU A 350 4.80 -11.75 -10.81
C GLU A 350 4.42 -13.07 -10.13
N GLU A 351 4.57 -13.13 -8.81
CA GLU A 351 4.08 -14.19 -7.94
C GLU A 351 3.24 -13.56 -6.82
N ASN A 352 2.08 -14.15 -6.54
CA ASN A 352 1.23 -13.71 -5.45
C ASN A 352 1.50 -14.57 -4.21
N TRP A 353 2.07 -13.98 -3.17
CA TRP A 353 2.39 -14.68 -1.93
C TRP A 353 1.24 -14.64 -0.92
N LEU A 354 0.57 -13.49 -0.80
CA LEU A 354 -0.60 -13.32 0.07
C LEU A 354 -1.67 -12.52 -0.64
N SER A 355 -2.93 -12.92 -0.47
CA SER A 355 -4.10 -12.22 -1.00
C SER A 355 -5.07 -11.90 0.10
N PHE A 356 -5.58 -10.66 0.12
CA PHE A 356 -6.54 -10.17 1.10
C PHE A 356 -7.80 -9.63 0.43
N HIS A 357 -8.89 -9.59 1.17
CA HIS A 357 -10.10 -8.94 0.72
C HIS A 357 -9.90 -7.40 0.71
N PRO A 358 -10.51 -6.66 -0.22
CA PRO A 358 -10.28 -5.21 -0.39
C PRO A 358 -10.76 -4.36 0.80
N VAL A 359 -11.38 -4.95 1.80
CA VAL A 359 -11.77 -4.31 3.07
C VAL A 359 -10.78 -4.59 4.21
N PHE A 360 -9.69 -5.28 3.92
CA PHE A 360 -8.72 -5.72 4.92
C PHE A 360 -7.87 -4.55 5.45
N GLY A 361 -7.51 -3.62 4.57
CA GLY A 361 -6.83 -2.37 4.93
C GLY A 361 -5.36 -2.55 5.29
N SER A 362 -4.62 -3.35 4.52
CA SER A 362 -3.17 -3.51 4.71
C SER A 362 -2.45 -2.17 4.65
N SER A 363 -1.53 -1.94 5.58
CA SER A 363 -0.93 -0.63 5.78
C SER A 363 0.60 -0.63 5.73
N ASP A 364 1.25 -1.62 6.28
CA ASP A 364 2.71 -1.73 6.29
C ASP A 364 3.13 -3.20 6.45
N PHE A 365 4.36 -3.53 6.04
CA PHE A 365 4.92 -4.86 6.21
C PHE A 365 6.44 -4.82 6.32
N ASP A 366 7.02 -5.89 6.87
CA ASP A 366 8.44 -6.18 6.79
C ASP A 366 8.69 -7.64 6.39
N PHE A 367 9.88 -7.92 5.89
CA PHE A 367 10.28 -9.25 5.42
C PHE A 367 11.57 -9.67 6.14
N VAL A 368 11.40 -10.38 7.25
CA VAL A 368 12.45 -10.68 8.23
C VAL A 368 12.24 -12.08 8.82
N ASP A 369 13.31 -12.76 9.16
CA ASP A 369 13.29 -14.03 9.89
C ASP A 369 12.90 -13.76 11.35
N VAL A 370 11.61 -13.98 11.70
CA VAL A 370 11.07 -13.66 13.04
C VAL A 370 11.29 -14.80 14.02
N ASP A 371 11.34 -16.03 13.52
CA ASP A 371 11.39 -17.23 14.36
C ASP A 371 12.76 -17.93 14.35
N ALA A 372 13.77 -17.30 13.74
CA ALA A 372 15.17 -17.73 13.67
C ALA A 372 15.32 -19.13 13.04
N ASP A 373 14.50 -19.46 12.03
CA ASP A 373 14.59 -20.73 11.31
C ASP A 373 15.45 -20.63 10.03
N GLY A 374 15.89 -19.41 9.67
CA GLY A 374 16.72 -19.11 8.51
C GLY A 374 15.93 -18.70 7.26
N TYR A 375 14.62 -18.74 7.29
CA TYR A 375 13.75 -18.24 6.25
C TYR A 375 13.11 -16.92 6.66
N ARG A 376 12.96 -15.99 5.71
CA ARG A 376 12.32 -14.71 6.01
C ARG A 376 10.81 -14.83 5.96
N ASP A 377 10.16 -14.24 6.96
CA ASP A 377 8.74 -14.21 7.18
C ASP A 377 8.15 -12.86 6.77
N ILE A 378 6.83 -12.79 6.73
CA ILE A 378 6.11 -11.52 6.53
C ILE A 378 5.48 -11.10 7.86
N VAL A 379 5.92 -9.95 8.37
CA VAL A 379 5.26 -9.21 9.46
C VAL A 379 4.43 -8.12 8.83
N LEU A 380 3.13 -8.06 9.10
CA LEU A 380 2.18 -7.17 8.43
C LEU A 380 1.23 -6.53 9.43
N VAL A 381 0.92 -5.25 9.23
CA VAL A 381 -0.19 -4.58 9.89
C VAL A 381 -1.27 -4.19 8.89
N ASN A 382 -2.51 -4.35 9.32
CA ASN A 382 -3.68 -3.93 8.58
C ASN A 382 -4.62 -3.12 9.46
N GLY A 383 -5.00 -1.94 9.03
CA GLY A 383 -5.79 -1.02 9.85
C GLY A 383 -6.23 0.23 9.08
N ASP A 384 -5.98 0.32 7.78
CA ASP A 384 -6.45 1.45 6.99
C ASP A 384 -7.99 1.46 6.97
N ASN A 385 -8.54 2.60 7.39
CA ASN A 385 -9.95 2.81 7.58
C ASN A 385 -10.44 4.09 6.89
N ALA A 386 -9.63 4.61 5.95
CA ALA A 386 -9.88 5.90 5.29
C ALA A 386 -10.88 5.83 4.13
N ASP A 387 -11.15 4.63 3.62
CA ASP A 387 -11.95 4.43 2.41
C ASP A 387 -13.46 4.31 2.67
N LEU A 388 -14.14 3.40 1.93
CA LEU A 388 -15.60 3.24 1.94
C LEU A 388 -16.18 2.68 3.24
N SER A 389 -15.35 2.23 4.17
CA SER A 389 -15.79 1.55 5.39
C SER A 389 -15.09 2.07 6.65
N PRO A 390 -15.31 3.35 7.06
CA PRO A 390 -14.64 3.95 8.22
C PRO A 390 -15.24 3.47 9.55
N ILE A 391 -15.20 2.17 9.80
CA ILE A 391 -15.71 1.50 11.00
C ILE A 391 -14.61 0.71 11.70
N LEU A 392 -14.78 0.43 12.98
CA LEU A 392 -13.88 -0.43 13.73
C LEU A 392 -14.03 -1.89 13.27
N LYS A 393 -12.94 -2.50 12.81
CA LYS A 393 -12.92 -3.86 12.26
C LYS A 393 -12.12 -4.78 13.18
N PRO A 394 -12.70 -5.91 13.66
CA PRO A 394 -12.04 -6.81 14.61
C PRO A 394 -10.87 -7.60 14.01
N TYR A 395 -10.75 -7.61 12.69
CA TYR A 395 -9.66 -8.27 11.97
C TYR A 395 -8.51 -7.33 11.60
N HIS A 396 -8.57 -6.05 12.03
CA HIS A 396 -7.42 -5.16 11.98
C HIS A 396 -6.40 -5.54 13.05
N GLY A 397 -5.10 -5.43 12.76
CA GLY A 397 -4.07 -5.74 13.73
C GLY A 397 -2.69 -6.01 13.17
N LEU A 398 -1.87 -6.62 14.03
CA LEU A 398 -0.56 -7.17 13.70
C LEU A 398 -0.71 -8.65 13.31
N ARG A 399 -0.06 -9.04 12.21
CA ARG A 399 -0.01 -10.43 11.73
C ARG A 399 1.42 -10.85 11.43
N ILE A 400 1.72 -12.11 11.69
CA ILE A 400 2.97 -12.73 11.27
C ILE A 400 2.61 -13.98 10.46
N PHE A 401 3.16 -14.04 9.24
CA PHE A 401 3.02 -15.16 8.33
C PHE A 401 4.38 -15.82 8.21
N LEU A 402 4.53 -17.02 8.77
CA LEU A 402 5.76 -17.79 8.70
C LEU A 402 5.92 -18.44 7.32
N ASN A 403 7.14 -18.43 6.83
CA ASN A 403 7.59 -19.06 5.59
C ASN A 403 8.14 -20.45 5.88
N ASP A 404 7.70 -21.46 5.16
CA ASP A 404 8.18 -22.84 5.32
C ASP A 404 9.38 -23.18 4.42
N GLY A 405 10.01 -22.14 3.82
CA GLY A 405 11.22 -22.25 3.00
C GLY A 405 10.97 -22.35 1.50
N ASP A 406 9.71 -22.39 1.06
CA ASP A 406 9.31 -22.38 -0.36
C ASP A 406 8.45 -21.17 -0.74
N TYR A 407 8.42 -20.13 0.13
CA TYR A 407 7.58 -18.93 0.00
C TYR A 407 6.07 -19.22 0.08
N SER A 408 5.70 -20.31 0.74
CA SER A 408 4.35 -20.62 1.17
C SER A 408 4.15 -20.07 2.58
N PHE A 409 3.37 -18.97 2.69
CA PHE A 409 3.21 -18.24 3.94
C PHE A 409 1.95 -18.64 4.69
N LYS A 410 2.11 -18.95 5.99
CA LYS A 410 1.01 -19.34 6.87
C LYS A 410 0.88 -18.35 8.03
N GLU A 411 -0.32 -17.78 8.23
CA GLU A 411 -0.61 -16.97 9.43
C GLU A 411 -0.39 -17.80 10.69
N SER A 412 0.56 -17.35 11.51
CA SER A 412 0.99 -18.03 12.74
C SER A 412 0.79 -17.17 13.99
N TYR A 413 0.59 -15.86 13.81
CA TYR A 413 0.30 -14.93 14.88
C TYR A 413 -0.69 -13.86 14.42
N PHE A 414 -1.63 -13.50 15.27
CA PHE A 414 -2.54 -12.36 15.09
C PHE A 414 -2.81 -11.69 16.44
N TYR A 415 -2.61 -10.37 16.48
CA TYR A 415 -3.02 -9.53 17.60
C TYR A 415 -3.92 -8.40 17.10
N PRO A 416 -5.17 -8.30 17.59
CA PRO A 416 -6.14 -7.33 17.09
C PRO A 416 -5.84 -5.92 17.57
N ILE A 417 -5.72 -4.96 16.63
CA ILE A 417 -5.47 -3.54 16.88
C ILE A 417 -6.30 -2.74 15.90
N HIS A 418 -7.21 -1.91 16.38
CA HIS A 418 -7.94 -1.00 15.50
C HIS A 418 -7.00 0.04 14.89
N GLY A 419 -7.01 0.13 13.57
CA GLY A 419 -6.30 1.19 12.86
C GLY A 419 -4.78 1.06 12.80
N ALA A 420 -4.22 -0.14 12.96
CA ALA A 420 -2.78 -0.39 12.85
C ALA A 420 -2.23 0.10 11.51
N THR A 421 -1.24 1.01 11.52
CA THR A 421 -0.84 1.79 10.35
C THR A 421 0.59 1.56 9.91
N ALA A 422 1.53 1.44 10.85
CA ALA A 422 2.92 1.16 10.57
C ALA A 422 3.53 0.24 11.63
N LEU A 423 4.58 -0.47 11.24
CA LEU A 423 5.34 -1.35 12.12
C LEU A 423 6.86 -1.08 12.00
N LEU A 424 7.58 -1.44 13.04
CA LEU A 424 9.04 -1.61 13.03
C LEU A 424 9.36 -2.97 13.61
N VAL A 425 10.27 -3.69 12.96
CA VAL A 425 10.84 -4.93 13.47
C VAL A 425 12.32 -4.69 13.77
N GLU A 426 12.74 -5.01 14.99
CA GLU A 426 14.12 -4.86 15.46
C GLU A 426 14.30 -5.66 16.74
N ASP A 427 15.49 -6.16 16.99
CA ASP A 427 15.89 -6.74 18.28
C ASP A 427 16.29 -5.60 19.23
N PHE A 428 15.25 -4.98 19.88
CA PHE A 428 15.45 -3.79 20.73
C PHE A 428 16.15 -4.12 22.05
N ASP A 429 16.03 -5.32 22.57
CA ASP A 429 16.67 -5.75 23.82
C ASP A 429 17.92 -6.59 23.60
N GLN A 430 18.32 -6.82 22.35
CA GLN A 430 19.50 -7.56 21.92
C GLN A 430 19.53 -9.00 22.47
N ASN A 431 18.37 -9.62 22.61
CA ASN A 431 18.23 -11.01 23.05
C ASN A 431 18.30 -12.04 21.90
N GLY A 432 18.41 -11.56 20.66
CA GLY A 432 18.48 -12.38 19.45
C GLY A 432 17.11 -12.68 18.81
N ASN A 433 16.01 -12.23 19.42
CA ASN A 433 14.66 -12.40 18.87
C ASN A 433 14.10 -11.03 18.45
N PRO A 434 13.61 -10.86 17.21
CA PRO A 434 13.07 -9.58 16.77
C PRO A 434 11.79 -9.19 17.51
N ASP A 435 11.77 -8.00 18.09
CA ASP A 435 10.59 -7.36 18.65
C ASP A 435 9.79 -6.62 17.59
N VAL A 436 8.53 -6.29 17.87
CA VAL A 436 7.68 -5.52 16.96
C VAL A 436 7.09 -4.30 17.66
N ALA A 437 7.27 -3.12 17.08
CA ALA A 437 6.59 -1.90 17.48
C ALA A 437 5.49 -1.58 16.46
N VAL A 438 4.28 -1.20 16.93
CA VAL A 438 3.13 -0.90 16.08
C VAL A 438 2.48 0.40 16.50
N ILE A 439 2.21 1.29 15.53
CA ILE A 439 1.37 2.47 15.73
C ILE A 439 -0.01 2.30 15.10
N SER A 440 -1.00 2.96 15.69
CA SER A 440 -2.36 3.02 15.17
C SER A 440 -2.76 4.46 14.88
N TYR A 441 -3.20 4.71 13.63
CA TYR A 441 -3.71 6.01 13.23
C TYR A 441 -5.22 6.17 13.49
N PHE A 442 -5.98 5.07 13.47
CA PHE A 442 -7.42 5.02 13.74
C PHE A 442 -7.76 4.16 14.97
N PRO A 443 -7.17 4.46 16.16
CA PRO A 443 -7.41 3.65 17.35
C PRO A 443 -8.86 3.79 17.86
N ASP A 444 -9.36 2.76 18.54
CA ASP A 444 -10.60 2.88 19.30
C ASP A 444 -10.34 3.63 20.61
N THR A 445 -10.35 4.95 20.54
CA THR A 445 -10.06 5.83 21.68
C THR A 445 -11.09 5.72 22.83
N ASN A 446 -12.26 5.14 22.58
CA ASN A 446 -13.32 4.98 23.58
C ASN A 446 -13.15 3.71 24.42
N ASN A 447 -12.84 2.57 23.77
CA ASN A 447 -12.80 1.28 24.44
C ASN A 447 -11.37 0.74 24.61
N GLN A 448 -10.44 1.14 23.71
CA GLN A 448 -9.05 0.69 23.67
C GLN A 448 -8.07 1.90 23.58
N PRO A 449 -8.14 2.86 24.52
CA PRO A 449 -7.41 4.13 24.42
C PRO A 449 -5.88 3.98 24.45
N LEU A 450 -5.37 2.81 24.84
CA LEU A 450 -3.94 2.52 24.95
C LEU A 450 -3.35 1.84 23.72
N GLN A 451 -4.13 1.66 22.63
CA GLN A 451 -3.68 0.99 21.41
C GLN A 451 -3.15 1.93 20.33
N ASN A 452 -2.86 3.19 20.64
CA ASN A 452 -2.24 4.11 19.66
C ASN A 452 -0.76 3.80 19.40
N PHE A 453 -0.07 3.16 20.35
CA PHE A 453 1.24 2.55 20.21
C PHE A 453 1.32 1.30 21.09
N LEU A 454 1.77 0.19 20.53
CA LEU A 454 2.01 -1.07 21.23
C LEU A 454 3.41 -1.58 20.90
N PHE A 455 4.07 -2.13 21.93
CA PHE A 455 5.36 -2.79 21.80
C PHE A 455 5.22 -4.26 22.15
N PHE A 456 5.63 -5.13 21.23
CA PHE A 456 5.59 -6.57 21.33
C PHE A 456 7.01 -7.08 21.54
N ARG A 457 7.39 -7.31 22.79
CA ARG A 457 8.68 -7.89 23.15
C ARG A 457 8.63 -9.39 22.92
N GLN A 458 9.51 -9.91 22.07
CA GLN A 458 9.61 -11.34 21.85
C GLN A 458 10.52 -11.96 22.90
N MET A 459 9.88 -12.67 23.87
CA MET A 459 10.57 -13.29 25.01
C MET A 459 11.24 -14.61 24.63
N ASP A 460 10.69 -15.32 23.67
CA ASP A 460 11.15 -16.58 23.09
C ASP A 460 10.47 -16.72 21.71
N LYS A 461 10.93 -17.63 20.87
CA LYS A 461 10.42 -17.88 19.53
C LYS A 461 8.88 -17.79 19.48
N MET A 462 8.36 -16.80 18.75
CA MET A 462 6.94 -16.52 18.54
C MET A 462 6.11 -16.33 19.82
N THR A 463 6.76 -16.02 20.96
CA THR A 463 6.12 -15.74 22.23
C THR A 463 6.31 -14.28 22.61
N PHE A 464 5.25 -13.48 22.50
CA PHE A 464 5.30 -12.04 22.71
C PHE A 464 4.66 -11.64 24.03
N LYS A 465 5.32 -10.70 24.75
CA LYS A 465 4.71 -9.92 25.83
C LYS A 465 4.39 -8.53 25.28
N THR A 466 3.13 -8.10 25.40
CA THR A 466 2.64 -6.86 24.80
C THR A 466 2.58 -5.75 25.84
N PHE A 467 3.09 -4.58 25.49
CA PHE A 467 3.15 -3.40 26.35
C PHE A 467 2.42 -2.22 25.71
N SER A 468 1.70 -1.47 26.53
CA SER A 468 1.09 -0.18 26.19
C SER A 468 1.81 0.97 26.91
N PHE A 469 1.60 2.19 26.40
CA PHE A 469 2.28 3.39 26.89
C PHE A 469 1.26 4.49 27.21
N PRO A 470 0.62 4.45 28.38
CA PRO A 470 -0.39 5.45 28.79
C PRO A 470 0.11 6.89 28.74
N GLU A 471 1.40 7.11 28.93
CA GLU A 471 2.07 8.41 28.89
C GLU A 471 1.99 9.08 27.53
N LEU A 472 1.84 8.31 26.46
CA LEU A 472 1.63 8.83 25.11
C LEU A 472 0.24 9.45 24.91
N GLY A 473 -0.69 9.23 25.85
CA GLY A 473 -2.05 9.79 25.78
C GLY A 473 -2.82 9.35 24.52
N ASN A 474 -3.80 10.18 24.11
CA ASN A 474 -4.67 9.89 22.97
C ASN A 474 -4.17 10.55 21.67
N TRP A 475 -2.88 10.45 21.38
CA TRP A 475 -2.32 11.02 20.16
C TRP A 475 -2.44 10.02 19.00
N SER A 476 -2.59 10.56 17.78
CA SER A 476 -2.55 9.76 16.55
C SER A 476 -1.17 9.87 15.93
N TYR A 477 -0.59 8.73 15.58
CA TYR A 477 0.71 8.62 14.93
C TYR A 477 0.53 8.05 13.52
N LEU A 478 1.21 8.65 12.53
CA LEU A 478 1.11 8.24 11.13
C LEU A 478 2.39 7.56 10.62
N THR A 479 3.53 7.96 11.14
CA THR A 479 4.83 7.47 10.72
C THR A 479 5.70 7.14 11.91
N MET A 480 6.64 6.22 11.73
CA MET A 480 7.56 5.75 12.74
C MET A 480 8.95 5.55 12.13
N GLU A 481 9.99 5.80 12.91
CA GLU A 481 11.38 5.60 12.53
C GLU A 481 12.15 5.02 13.72
N LYS A 482 13.25 4.31 13.47
CA LYS A 482 14.15 3.79 14.50
C LYS A 482 15.57 4.35 14.31
N GLY A 483 16.29 4.52 15.42
CA GLY A 483 17.68 4.96 15.38
C GLY A 483 18.24 5.17 16.78
N ASP A 484 19.54 5.10 16.92
CA ASP A 484 20.25 5.46 18.15
C ASP A 484 20.36 6.99 18.21
N ILE A 485 19.36 7.63 18.86
CA ILE A 485 19.21 9.10 18.86
C ILE A 485 20.13 9.73 19.90
N ASN A 486 20.32 9.06 21.04
CA ASN A 486 21.10 9.55 22.17
C ASN A 486 22.56 9.10 22.13
N GLY A 487 22.96 8.19 21.22
CA GLY A 487 24.31 7.71 21.04
C GLY A 487 24.76 6.66 22.06
N ASP A 488 23.81 5.94 22.69
CA ASP A 488 24.09 4.92 23.70
C ASP A 488 24.26 3.49 23.13
N GLY A 489 24.08 3.33 21.82
CA GLY A 489 24.22 2.07 21.09
C GLY A 489 22.96 1.24 21.03
N LYS A 490 21.84 1.70 21.59
CA LYS A 490 20.53 1.04 21.52
C LYS A 490 19.62 1.73 20.50
N MET A 491 18.74 0.96 19.91
CA MET A 491 17.75 1.51 18.98
C MET A 491 16.61 2.15 19.73
N ASP A 492 16.41 3.46 19.54
CA ASP A 492 15.24 4.22 19.99
C ASP A 492 14.13 4.16 18.95
N ILE A 493 12.91 4.51 19.35
CA ILE A 493 11.74 4.62 18.48
C ILE A 493 11.28 6.07 18.42
N ILE A 494 10.99 6.57 17.22
CA ILE A 494 10.48 7.92 16.98
C ILE A 494 9.09 7.82 16.38
N LEU A 495 8.10 8.44 17.02
CA LEU A 495 6.70 8.43 16.59
C LEU A 495 6.32 9.79 16.00
N GLY A 496 5.92 9.84 14.74
CA GLY A 496 5.50 11.08 14.06
C GLY A 496 4.03 11.37 14.26
N GLY A 497 3.76 12.49 14.94
CA GLY A 497 2.40 12.93 15.26
C GLY A 497 1.64 13.47 14.04
N PHE A 498 0.42 12.97 13.82
CA PHE A 498 -0.45 13.44 12.76
C PHE A 498 -1.90 13.52 13.26
N ASP A 499 -2.41 14.75 13.42
CA ASP A 499 -3.77 14.98 13.91
C ASP A 499 -4.52 16.00 13.07
N PHE A 500 -5.46 15.54 12.25
CA PHE A 500 -6.33 16.40 11.45
C PHE A 500 -7.14 17.42 12.27
N LYS A 501 -7.48 17.13 13.52
CA LYS A 501 -8.21 18.07 14.39
C LYS A 501 -7.40 19.34 14.59
N THR A 502 -6.06 19.23 14.65
CA THR A 502 -5.17 20.39 14.81
C THR A 502 -5.12 21.27 13.55
N LEU A 503 -5.37 20.72 12.36
CA LEU A 503 -5.40 21.47 11.10
C LEU A 503 -6.59 22.45 11.06
N TYR A 504 -7.73 22.05 11.60
CA TYR A 504 -8.96 22.85 11.60
C TYR A 504 -9.18 23.63 12.89
N ALA A 505 -8.25 23.54 13.84
CA ALA A 505 -8.32 24.28 15.09
C ALA A 505 -8.18 25.79 14.84
N LYS A 506 -9.06 26.62 15.44
CA LYS A 506 -8.98 28.10 15.35
C LYS A 506 -7.66 28.66 15.87
N THR A 507 -7.08 28.01 16.87
CA THR A 507 -5.75 28.30 17.42
C THR A 507 -4.97 26.99 17.48
N PRO A 508 -3.86 26.87 16.73
CA PRO A 508 -2.99 25.71 16.85
C PRO A 508 -2.48 25.55 18.28
N GLY A 509 -2.42 24.31 18.76
CA GLY A 509 -1.76 23.96 20.01
C GLY A 509 -0.23 24.06 19.93
N ASN A 510 0.44 23.58 20.96
CA ASN A 510 1.90 23.41 20.92
C ASN A 510 2.25 22.43 19.79
N TRP A 511 3.32 22.76 19.06
CA TRP A 511 3.80 21.90 18.00
C TRP A 511 4.65 20.79 18.60
N VAL A 512 4.10 19.57 18.62
CA VAL A 512 4.80 18.35 19.02
C VAL A 512 4.80 17.40 17.82
N PRO A 513 5.71 17.60 16.86
CA PRO A 513 5.69 16.87 15.60
C PRO A 513 6.08 15.40 15.73
N PHE A 514 6.79 15.03 16.79
CA PHE A 514 7.19 13.65 17.09
C PHE A 514 7.41 13.47 18.60
N VAL A 515 7.51 12.20 18.99
CA VAL A 515 7.89 11.76 20.35
C VAL A 515 9.01 10.75 20.19
N VAL A 516 10.01 10.76 21.06
CA VAL A 516 11.09 9.77 21.12
C VAL A 516 10.86 8.85 22.32
N LEU A 517 10.91 7.55 22.08
CA LEU A 517 10.99 6.51 23.08
C LEU A 517 12.46 6.07 23.15
N GLU A 518 13.22 6.63 24.10
CA GLU A 518 14.63 6.30 24.34
C GLU A 518 14.71 4.90 24.98
N ASN A 519 15.41 3.99 24.35
CA ASN A 519 15.50 2.59 24.77
C ASN A 519 16.33 2.44 26.04
N LYS A 520 15.69 1.92 27.11
CA LYS A 520 16.31 1.64 28.40
C LYS A 520 16.38 0.14 28.72
N ILE A 521 15.91 -0.71 27.82
CA ILE A 521 15.84 -2.15 28.03
C ILE A 521 17.24 -2.66 28.38
N ALA A 522 17.34 -3.40 29.48
CA ALA A 522 18.61 -4.02 29.86
C ALA A 522 18.99 -5.08 28.82
N ILE A 523 20.24 -5.05 28.38
CA ILE A 523 20.82 -6.11 27.53
C ILE A 523 21.04 -7.31 28.46
N GLU A 524 20.40 -8.42 28.16
CA GLU A 524 20.50 -9.68 28.95
C GLU A 524 21.78 -10.47 28.61
#